data_1b5711462be411d77f6e6d16217090c4
#
_entry.id   1b5711462be411d77f6e6d16217090c4
#
_cell.length_a   1.000
_cell.length_b   1.000
_cell.length_c   1.000
_cell.angle_alpha   90.00
_cell.angle_beta   90.00
_cell.angle_gamma   90.00
#
_symmetry.space_group_name_H-M   'P 1'
#
loop_
_entity.id
_entity.type
_entity.pdbx_description
1 polymer ?
#
loop_
_entity_poly.entity_id
_entity_poly.type
_entity_poly.pdbx_seq_one_letter_code
_entity_poly.pdbx_strand_id
1 'polypeptide(L)'
;MATRESIEINFKAALGQADKIDNIADNLSKLSGAKFGGTLQNLSANWKGENASLYLEKGSRLQEKMNGTAEGLHSVAADIRTIARRLYEAEMAALAVAVDRAY
;
A
#
# COMPACT_ATOMS: atom_id res chain seq x y z
N MET A 1 1.46 28.50 14.37
CA MET A 1 1.11 28.60 12.93
C MET A 1 2.08 27.76 12.12
N ALA A 2 1.58 27.02 11.16
CA ALA A 2 2.43 26.21 10.29
C ALA A 2 3.29 27.10 9.39
N THR A 3 4.56 26.78 9.26
CA THR A 3 5.48 27.47 8.34
C THR A 3 5.50 26.72 7.02
N ARG A 4 5.96 27.39 5.97
CA ARG A 4 6.15 26.74 4.66
C ARG A 4 7.05 25.51 4.79
N GLU A 5 8.13 25.60 5.55
CA GLU A 5 9.05 24.49 5.82
C GLU A 5 8.34 23.32 6.46
N SER A 6 7.56 23.56 7.53
CA SER A 6 6.86 22.50 8.23
C SER A 6 5.80 21.84 7.35
N ILE A 7 5.10 22.61 6.52
CA ILE A 7 4.10 22.10 5.57
C ILE A 7 4.77 21.17 4.55
N GLU A 8 5.91 21.59 3.99
CA GLU A 8 6.66 20.79 3.02
C GLU A 8 7.23 19.52 3.64
N ILE A 9 7.76 19.60 4.87
CA ILE A 9 8.29 18.45 5.59
C ILE A 9 7.17 17.43 5.85
N ASN A 10 6.02 17.88 6.31
CA ASN A 10 4.88 17.01 6.59
C ASN A 10 4.36 16.35 5.32
N PHE A 11 4.31 17.08 4.21
CA PHE A 11 3.90 16.54 2.92
C PHE A 11 4.85 15.44 2.46
N LYS A 12 6.16 15.71 2.47
CA LYS A 12 7.18 14.72 2.09
C LYS A 12 7.15 13.49 2.99
N ALA A 13 6.94 13.67 4.29
CA ALA A 13 6.83 12.56 5.23
C ALA A 13 5.64 11.67 4.89
N ALA A 14 4.49 12.24 4.57
CA ALA A 14 3.30 11.49 4.18
C ALA A 14 3.53 10.71 2.88
N LEU A 15 4.16 11.33 1.88
CA LEU A 15 4.51 10.64 0.63
C LEU A 15 5.48 9.49 0.87
N GLY A 16 6.46 9.67 1.76
CA GLY A 16 7.41 8.63 2.14
C GLY A 16 6.72 7.44 2.81
N GLN A 17 5.74 7.68 3.66
CA GLN A 17 4.96 6.62 4.29
C GLN A 17 4.11 5.86 3.26
N ALA A 18 3.51 6.57 2.31
CA ALA A 18 2.76 5.95 1.22
C ALA A 18 3.66 5.04 0.37
N ASP A 19 4.89 5.48 0.08
CA ASP A 19 5.87 4.68 -0.65
C ASP A 19 6.23 3.40 0.10
N LYS A 20 6.37 3.46 1.42
CA LYS A 20 6.63 2.28 2.25
C LYS A 20 5.47 1.29 2.20
N ILE A 21 4.24 1.78 2.22
CA ILE A 21 3.03 0.94 2.10
C ILE A 21 3.01 0.25 0.72
N ASP A 22 3.31 0.98 -0.36
CA ASP A 22 3.42 0.39 -1.70
C ASP A 22 4.48 -0.70 -1.76
N ASN A 23 5.64 -0.48 -1.13
CA ASN A 23 6.71 -1.47 -1.08
C ASN A 23 6.28 -2.74 -0.34
N ILE A 24 5.55 -2.60 0.77
CA ILE A 24 4.99 -3.74 1.50
C ILE A 24 4.00 -4.49 0.61
N ALA A 25 3.14 -3.77 -0.12
CA ALA A 25 2.18 -4.35 -1.04
C ALA A 25 2.87 -5.13 -2.16
N ASP A 26 3.92 -4.57 -2.74
CA ASP A 26 4.72 -5.22 -3.79
C ASP A 26 5.37 -6.51 -3.28
N ASN A 27 5.93 -6.46 -2.06
CA ASN A 27 6.55 -7.62 -1.44
C ASN A 27 5.51 -8.72 -1.18
N LEU A 28 4.32 -8.36 -0.74
CA LEU A 28 3.23 -9.29 -0.51
C LEU A 28 2.76 -9.93 -1.82
N SER A 29 2.66 -9.15 -2.91
CA SER A 29 2.32 -9.66 -4.23
C SER A 29 3.36 -10.65 -4.74
N LYS A 30 4.65 -10.38 -4.55
CA LYS A 30 5.74 -11.27 -4.93
C LYS A 30 5.69 -12.57 -4.13
N LEU A 31 5.45 -12.47 -2.82
CA LEU A 31 5.31 -13.64 -1.96
C LEU A 31 4.13 -14.50 -2.41
N SER A 32 3.00 -13.88 -2.70
CA SER A 32 1.79 -14.57 -3.16
C SER A 32 2.01 -15.27 -4.51
N GLY A 33 2.63 -14.59 -5.47
CA GLY A 33 2.81 -15.11 -6.83
C GLY A 33 3.97 -16.09 -6.95
N ALA A 34 5.20 -15.60 -6.76
CA ALA A 34 6.40 -16.38 -7.05
C ALA A 34 6.68 -17.46 -6.03
N LYS A 35 6.61 -17.14 -4.73
CA LYS A 35 6.97 -18.07 -3.67
C LYS A 35 5.82 -19.00 -3.29
N PHE A 36 4.70 -18.41 -2.91
CA PHE A 36 3.55 -19.19 -2.45
C PHE A 36 2.90 -19.97 -3.59
N GLY A 37 2.68 -19.31 -4.74
CA GLY A 37 2.14 -19.98 -5.93
C GLY A 37 3.04 -21.11 -6.44
N GLY A 38 4.37 -20.89 -6.42
CA GLY A 38 5.35 -21.92 -6.79
C GLY A 38 5.29 -23.11 -5.84
N THR A 39 5.16 -22.87 -4.55
CA THR A 39 5.01 -23.93 -3.55
C THR A 39 3.74 -24.74 -3.80
N LEU A 40 2.62 -24.08 -4.11
CA LEU A 40 1.37 -24.77 -4.43
C LEU A 40 1.49 -25.63 -5.68
N GLN A 41 2.17 -25.14 -6.72
CA GLN A 41 2.42 -25.90 -7.95
C GLN A 41 3.25 -27.14 -7.68
N ASN A 42 4.33 -27.02 -6.92
CA ASN A 42 5.19 -28.13 -6.54
C ASN A 42 4.42 -29.16 -5.74
N LEU A 43 3.60 -28.71 -4.79
CA LEU A 43 2.77 -29.59 -3.97
C LEU A 43 1.76 -30.34 -4.85
N SER A 44 1.11 -29.63 -5.79
CA SER A 44 0.17 -30.21 -6.74
C SER A 44 0.80 -31.30 -7.61
N ALA A 45 2.06 -31.09 -8.02
CA ALA A 45 2.78 -32.05 -8.84
C ALA A 45 3.17 -33.34 -8.09
N ASN A 46 3.42 -33.24 -6.79
CA ASN A 46 4.02 -34.30 -5.99
C ASN A 46 3.07 -34.97 -5.00
N TRP A 47 1.93 -34.37 -4.71
CA TRP A 47 0.96 -34.88 -3.75
C TRP A 47 -0.40 -35.05 -4.40
N LYS A 48 -0.89 -36.28 -4.42
CA LYS A 48 -2.15 -36.67 -5.03
C LYS A 48 -3.13 -37.14 -3.96
N GLY A 49 -4.42 -37.06 -4.27
CA GLY A 49 -5.47 -37.58 -3.42
C GLY A 49 -6.43 -36.49 -2.96
N GLU A 50 -7.50 -36.93 -2.31
CA GLU A 50 -8.60 -36.07 -1.86
C GLU A 50 -8.15 -35.02 -0.86
N ASN A 51 -7.34 -35.43 0.11
CA ASN A 51 -6.81 -34.50 1.11
C ASN A 51 -5.87 -33.48 0.51
N ALA A 52 -5.05 -33.87 -0.47
CA ALA A 52 -4.17 -32.96 -1.20
C ALA A 52 -4.98 -31.88 -1.92
N SER A 53 -6.07 -32.28 -2.56
CA SER A 53 -6.96 -31.34 -3.26
C SER A 53 -7.56 -30.31 -2.33
N LEU A 54 -7.97 -30.72 -1.12
CA LEU A 54 -8.52 -29.82 -0.11
C LEU A 54 -7.48 -28.81 0.38
N TYR A 55 -6.25 -29.22 0.62
CA TYR A 55 -5.17 -28.32 1.04
C TYR A 55 -4.78 -27.36 -0.06
N LEU A 56 -4.75 -27.83 -1.31
CA LEU A 56 -4.46 -26.98 -2.46
C LEU A 56 -5.54 -25.91 -2.67
N GLU A 57 -6.81 -26.29 -2.48
CA GLU A 57 -7.91 -25.35 -2.55
C GLU A 57 -7.80 -24.26 -1.48
N LYS A 58 -7.51 -24.66 -0.24
CA LYS A 58 -7.29 -23.69 0.86
C LYS A 58 -6.11 -22.79 0.59
N GLY A 59 -5.02 -23.33 0.03
CA GLY A 59 -3.85 -22.57 -0.35
C GLY A 59 -4.16 -21.53 -1.42
N SER A 60 -4.94 -21.91 -2.44
CA SER A 60 -5.37 -20.99 -3.49
C SER A 60 -6.22 -19.85 -2.96
N ARG A 61 -7.12 -20.14 -2.02
CA ARG A 61 -7.92 -19.11 -1.36
C ARG A 61 -7.06 -18.16 -0.54
N LEU A 62 -6.04 -18.67 0.13
CA LEU A 62 -5.10 -17.84 0.87
C LEU A 62 -4.33 -16.93 -0.08
N GLN A 63 -3.88 -17.45 -1.22
CA GLN A 63 -3.22 -16.66 -2.26
C GLN A 63 -4.10 -15.52 -2.75
N GLU A 64 -5.37 -15.76 -3.00
CA GLU A 64 -6.35 -14.73 -3.39
C GLU A 64 -6.47 -13.65 -2.32
N LYS A 65 -6.53 -14.05 -1.04
CA LYS A 65 -6.59 -13.09 0.07
C LYS A 65 -5.32 -12.26 0.18
N MET A 66 -4.15 -12.85 -0.05
CA MET A 66 -2.88 -12.13 -0.06
C MET A 66 -2.85 -11.08 -1.18
N ASN A 67 -3.29 -11.45 -2.38
CA ASN A 67 -3.39 -10.52 -3.50
C ASN A 67 -4.38 -9.40 -3.22
N GLY A 68 -5.54 -9.70 -2.66
CA GLY A 68 -6.55 -8.71 -2.28
C GLY A 68 -6.02 -7.75 -1.23
N THR A 69 -5.26 -8.25 -0.26
CA THR A 69 -4.61 -7.40 0.76
C THR A 69 -3.58 -6.48 0.13
N ALA A 70 -2.76 -6.99 -0.80
CA ALA A 70 -1.78 -6.17 -1.52
C ALA A 70 -2.46 -5.04 -2.31
N GLU A 71 -3.54 -5.34 -3.02
CA GLU A 71 -4.32 -4.33 -3.74
C GLU A 71 -4.91 -3.29 -2.78
N GLY A 72 -5.43 -3.74 -1.64
CA GLY A 72 -5.95 -2.85 -0.60
C GLY A 72 -4.89 -1.91 -0.06
N LEU A 73 -3.67 -2.40 0.16
CA LEU A 73 -2.55 -1.57 0.62
C LEU A 73 -2.15 -0.52 -0.43
N HIS A 74 -2.14 -0.88 -1.72
CA HIS A 74 -1.90 0.08 -2.80
C HIS A 74 -2.97 1.17 -2.81
N SER A 75 -4.24 0.81 -2.59
CA SER A 75 -5.34 1.77 -2.50
C SER A 75 -5.15 2.73 -1.32
N VAL A 76 -4.74 2.22 -0.16
CA VAL A 76 -4.44 3.05 1.02
C VAL A 76 -3.30 4.03 0.71
N ALA A 77 -2.23 3.56 0.08
CA ALA A 77 -1.11 4.42 -0.32
C ALA A 77 -1.57 5.54 -1.26
N ALA A 78 -2.41 5.23 -2.23
CA ALA A 78 -2.97 6.22 -3.16
C ALA A 78 -3.83 7.25 -2.42
N ASP A 79 -4.66 6.81 -1.46
CA ASP A 79 -5.49 7.69 -0.65
C ASP A 79 -4.64 8.62 0.22
N ILE A 80 -3.59 8.10 0.83
CA ILE A 80 -2.64 8.91 1.63
C ILE A 80 -2.04 10.02 0.75
N ARG A 81 -1.60 9.71 -0.46
CA ARG A 81 -1.04 10.69 -1.39
C ARG A 81 -2.07 11.76 -1.75
N THR A 82 -3.31 11.37 -2.00
CA THR A 82 -4.39 12.29 -2.34
C THR A 82 -4.70 13.23 -1.17
N ILE A 83 -4.83 12.68 0.02
CA ILE A 83 -5.12 13.46 1.24
C ILE A 83 -3.95 14.40 1.54
N ALA A 84 -2.73 13.90 1.46
CA ALA A 84 -1.52 14.68 1.72
C ALA A 84 -1.42 15.89 0.77
N ARG A 85 -1.72 15.68 -0.51
CA ARG A 85 -1.71 16.76 -1.51
C ARG A 85 -2.77 17.81 -1.23
N ARG A 86 -4.00 17.39 -0.90
CA ARG A 86 -5.10 18.31 -0.56
C ARG A 86 -4.76 19.13 0.67
N LEU A 87 -4.21 18.49 1.68
CA LEU A 87 -3.80 19.18 2.91
C LEU A 87 -2.67 20.17 2.63
N TYR A 88 -1.67 19.75 1.87
CA TYR A 88 -0.56 20.61 1.45
C TYR A 88 -1.09 21.87 0.72
N GLU A 89 -1.95 21.68 -0.26
CA GLU A 89 -2.51 22.79 -1.03
C GLU A 89 -3.34 23.72 -0.14
N ALA A 90 -4.15 23.16 0.76
CA ALA A 90 -4.97 23.94 1.69
C ALA A 90 -4.12 24.75 2.68
N GLU A 91 -3.07 24.11 3.24
CA GLU A 91 -2.17 24.78 4.18
C GLU A 91 -1.34 25.86 3.50
N MET A 92 -0.87 25.63 2.28
CA MET A 92 -0.12 26.63 1.52
C MET A 92 -1.01 27.82 1.14
N ALA A 93 -2.26 27.57 0.76
CA ALA A 93 -3.23 28.61 0.47
C ALA A 93 -3.54 29.46 1.73
N ALA A 94 -3.71 28.82 2.87
CA ALA A 94 -3.94 29.49 4.15
C ALA A 94 -2.73 30.35 4.55
N LEU A 95 -1.52 29.83 4.34
CA LEU A 95 -0.30 30.59 4.61
C LEU A 95 -0.19 31.83 3.73
N ALA A 96 -0.50 31.71 2.43
CA ALA A 96 -0.48 32.84 1.51
C ALA A 96 -1.46 33.94 1.96
N VAL A 97 -2.66 33.56 2.38
CA VAL A 97 -3.65 34.52 2.90
C VAL A 97 -3.13 35.20 4.17
N ALA A 98 -2.51 34.45 5.07
CA ALA A 98 -1.98 35.00 6.33
C ALA A 98 -0.84 36.00 6.04
N VAL A 99 0.03 35.72 5.07
CA VAL A 99 1.11 36.64 4.64
C VAL A 99 0.53 37.92 4.04
N ASP A 100 -0.47 37.83 3.18
CA ASP A 100 -1.14 38.98 2.56
C ASP A 100 -1.77 39.89 3.61
N ARG A 101 -2.38 39.29 4.65
CA ARG A 101 -3.02 40.04 5.74
C ARG A 101 -2.01 40.71 6.66
N ALA A 102 -0.78 40.25 6.69
CA ALA A 102 0.29 40.83 7.52
C ALA A 102 0.82 42.15 6.95
N TYR A 103 0.54 42.42 5.70
CA TYR A 103 0.93 43.62 4.99
C TYR A 103 -0.29 44.49 4.66
#